data_018a47f5d4ad5abaa7ed1d98f80f5987
#
_entry.id   018a47f5d4ad5abaa7ed1d98f80f5987
#
_cell.length_a   1.000
_cell.length_b   1.000
_cell.length_c   1.000
_cell.angle_alpha   90.00
_cell.angle_beta   90.00
_cell.angle_gamma   90.00
#
_symmetry.space_group_name_H-M   'P 1'
#
loop_
_entity.id
_entity.type
_entity.pdbx_description
1 polymer ?
#
loop_
_entity_poly.entity_id
_entity_poly.type
_entity_poly.pdbx_seq_one_letter_code
_entity_poly.pdbx_strand_id
1 'polypeptide(L)'
;MTNYSLKPTDENALGLLKTDPIGRNKYIRRFIQMLTRMEDDCYTVALNGDWGSGKTFFVKQIKMILDAYNSQSNMAAGQRTAVQQCYGDASCPNSYATVYYDAWAFDNHDDPILSLVYAALKSGCGEEPEGKKNSIIETAVRVIDVIKGTNLAEIYEAFKNHQPEKLTAEIEKTEDIKDSIRAFIDTLIQEKGNRLIIFIDELDRCKPDYAIRLLERIKHYFDDERITFVFSVNLTQLQWTVKSYYGNSFDATGYLEKF
;
A
#
# COMPACT_ATOMS: atom_id res chain seq x y z
N MET A 1 10.47 34.36 5.83
CA MET A 1 10.13 33.26 6.76
C MET A 1 10.66 31.99 6.15
N THR A 2 11.74 31.45 6.67
CA THR A 2 12.30 30.15 6.26
C THR A 2 11.32 29.06 6.70
N ASN A 3 10.68 28.43 5.74
CA ASN A 3 9.71 27.35 5.98
C ASN A 3 10.50 26.10 6.37
N TYR A 4 10.68 25.87 7.67
CA TYR A 4 11.29 24.65 8.22
C TYR A 4 10.26 23.50 8.19
N SER A 5 9.74 23.17 7.00
CA SER A 5 8.97 21.94 6.89
C SER A 5 9.96 20.76 6.86
N LEU A 6 9.98 19.99 7.94
CA LEU A 6 10.77 18.77 8.05
C LEU A 6 10.24 17.77 7.00
N LYS A 7 11.07 17.44 6.00
CA LYS A 7 10.67 16.46 4.98
C LYS A 7 10.65 15.05 5.59
N PRO A 8 9.68 14.20 5.23
CA PRO A 8 9.58 12.84 5.77
C PRO A 8 10.58 11.87 5.08
N THR A 9 11.88 12.21 5.19
CA THR A 9 12.98 11.33 4.78
C THR A 9 13.25 10.27 5.84
N ASP A 10 13.92 9.18 5.47
CA ASP A 10 14.28 8.11 6.42
C ASP A 10 15.18 8.61 7.54
N GLU A 11 16.12 9.53 7.22
CA GLU A 11 16.99 10.16 8.20
C GLU A 11 16.19 10.95 9.25
N ASN A 12 15.25 11.78 8.81
CA ASN A 12 14.40 12.57 9.69
C ASN A 12 13.44 11.69 10.49
N ALA A 13 12.89 10.62 9.88
CA ALA A 13 12.03 9.66 10.55
C ALA A 13 12.80 8.93 11.68
N LEU A 14 14.03 8.51 11.41
CA LEU A 14 14.93 7.91 12.42
C LEU A 14 15.29 8.91 13.51
N GLY A 15 15.61 10.15 13.15
CA GLY A 15 15.92 11.22 14.11
C GLY A 15 14.76 11.47 15.08
N LEU A 16 13.53 11.54 14.58
CA LEU A 16 12.34 11.70 15.41
C LEU A 16 12.04 10.44 16.24
N LEU A 17 12.31 9.24 15.75
CA LEU A 17 12.19 8.00 16.52
C LEU A 17 13.17 7.98 17.71
N LYS A 18 14.39 8.48 17.52
CA LYS A 18 15.43 8.58 18.56
C LYS A 18 15.09 9.58 19.65
N THR A 19 14.63 10.75 19.27
CA THR A 19 14.42 11.88 20.20
C THR A 19 13.04 11.91 20.81
N ASP A 20 12.04 11.33 20.14
CA ASP A 20 10.63 11.29 20.54
C ASP A 20 10.09 12.61 21.09
N PRO A 21 10.25 13.74 20.41
CA PRO A 21 10.00 15.07 20.97
C PRO A 21 8.54 15.32 21.36
N ILE A 22 7.62 14.53 20.86
CA ILE A 22 6.16 14.66 21.09
C ILE A 22 5.54 13.41 21.73
N GLY A 23 6.34 12.48 22.23
CA GLY A 23 5.86 11.26 22.87
C GLY A 23 5.11 10.30 21.92
N ARG A 24 5.50 10.25 20.65
CA ARG A 24 4.84 9.46 19.60
C ARG A 24 5.17 7.97 19.67
N ASN A 25 6.34 7.60 20.17
CA ASN A 25 6.82 6.22 20.18
C ASN A 25 5.87 5.25 20.90
N LYS A 26 5.16 5.70 21.95
CA LYS A 26 4.15 4.89 22.63
C LYS A 26 2.95 4.53 21.71
N TYR A 27 2.57 5.44 20.82
CA TYR A 27 1.47 5.19 19.87
C TYR A 27 1.94 4.28 18.73
N ILE A 28 3.19 4.42 18.27
CA ILE A 28 3.82 3.53 17.32
C ILE A 28 3.83 2.09 17.87
N ARG A 29 4.26 1.90 19.13
CA ARG A 29 4.23 0.57 19.78
C ARG A 29 2.83 -0.03 19.81
N ARG A 30 1.83 0.76 20.23
CA ARG A 30 0.43 0.31 20.27
C ARG A 30 -0.10 -0.05 18.91
N PHE A 31 0.26 0.71 17.89
CA PHE A 31 -0.17 0.44 16.52
C PHE A 31 0.45 -0.86 15.98
N ILE A 32 1.75 -1.09 16.19
CA ILE A 32 2.42 -2.35 15.82
C ILE A 32 1.79 -3.53 16.58
N GLN A 33 1.53 -3.40 17.88
CA GLN A 33 0.83 -4.43 18.67
C GLN A 33 -0.60 -4.70 18.16
N MET A 34 -1.29 -3.67 17.69
CA MET A 34 -2.61 -3.85 17.06
C MET A 34 -2.47 -4.68 15.77
N LEU A 35 -1.54 -4.32 14.88
CA LEU A 35 -1.29 -5.07 13.64
C LEU A 35 -0.98 -6.55 13.92
N THR A 36 -0.22 -6.85 14.98
CA THR A 36 0.11 -8.23 15.37
C THR A 36 -1.11 -9.03 15.82
N ARG A 37 -2.11 -8.38 16.40
CA ARG A 37 -3.35 -9.04 16.86
C ARG A 37 -4.39 -9.23 15.76
N MET A 38 -4.16 -8.65 14.59
CA MET A 38 -5.04 -8.71 13.43
C MET A 38 -4.53 -9.73 12.39
N GLU A 39 -3.81 -10.77 12.82
CA GLU A 39 -3.15 -11.71 11.90
C GLU A 39 -4.10 -12.71 11.25
N ASP A 40 -5.29 -12.94 11.81
CA ASP A 40 -6.20 -14.02 11.37
C ASP A 40 -7.22 -13.58 10.30
N ASP A 41 -7.15 -12.31 9.82
CA ASP A 41 -8.12 -11.78 8.86
C ASP A 41 -7.50 -10.73 7.93
N CYS A 42 -8.16 -10.48 6.78
CA CYS A 42 -7.85 -9.35 5.91
C CYS A 42 -8.40 -8.05 6.51
N TYR A 43 -7.52 -7.22 7.04
CA TYR A 43 -7.93 -5.96 7.65
C TYR A 43 -7.51 -4.75 6.83
N THR A 44 -8.42 -3.78 6.78
CA THR A 44 -8.12 -2.43 6.34
C THR A 44 -8.18 -1.48 7.53
N VAL A 45 -7.13 -0.71 7.73
CA VAL A 45 -7.00 0.23 8.86
C VAL A 45 -6.89 1.65 8.32
N ALA A 46 -7.75 2.56 8.77
CA ALA A 46 -7.63 3.97 8.47
C ALA A 46 -6.92 4.72 9.61
N LEU A 47 -5.73 5.24 9.33
CA LEU A 47 -5.05 6.21 10.17
C LEU A 47 -5.56 7.61 9.84
N ASN A 48 -6.59 8.05 10.56
CA ASN A 48 -7.23 9.33 10.33
C ASN A 48 -6.53 10.49 11.04
N GLY A 49 -6.40 11.62 10.37
CA GLY A 49 -5.90 12.87 10.97
C GLY A 49 -5.84 14.00 9.96
N ASP A 50 -5.83 15.24 10.46
CA ASP A 50 -5.76 16.43 9.63
C ASP A 50 -4.44 16.55 8.87
N TRP A 51 -4.43 17.37 7.83
CA TRP A 51 -3.20 17.71 7.12
C TRP A 51 -2.21 18.37 8.08
N GLY A 52 -0.95 17.98 7.97
CA GLY A 52 0.09 18.48 8.86
C GLY A 52 0.16 17.81 10.25
N SER A 53 -0.73 16.87 10.59
CA SER A 53 -0.69 16.12 11.86
C SER A 53 0.50 15.15 11.97
N GLY A 54 1.24 14.95 10.87
CA GLY A 54 2.42 14.09 10.82
C GLY A 54 2.13 12.61 10.57
N LYS A 55 1.01 12.29 9.92
CA LYS A 55 0.64 10.90 9.53
C LYS A 55 1.73 10.21 8.73
N THR A 56 2.26 10.87 7.70
CA THR A 56 3.36 10.35 6.85
C THR A 56 4.58 9.95 7.67
N PHE A 57 5.00 10.77 8.66
CA PHE A 57 6.08 10.39 9.57
C PHE A 57 5.75 9.17 10.41
N PHE A 58 4.52 9.11 10.93
CA PHE A 58 4.05 7.99 11.74
C PHE A 58 4.11 6.68 10.95
N VAL A 59 3.56 6.67 9.74
CA VAL A 59 3.57 5.51 8.84
C VAL A 59 4.99 5.10 8.47
N LYS A 60 5.85 6.07 8.11
CA LYS A 60 7.24 5.79 7.75
C LYS A 60 8.06 5.26 8.93
N GLN A 61 7.81 5.73 10.15
CA GLN A 61 8.44 5.21 11.35
C GLN A 61 8.00 3.76 11.64
N ILE A 62 6.70 3.43 11.49
CA ILE A 62 6.21 2.06 11.62
C ILE A 62 6.85 1.15 10.58
N LYS A 63 6.81 1.55 9.30
CA LYS A 63 7.47 0.81 8.22
C LYS A 63 8.93 0.55 8.53
N MET A 64 9.68 1.58 8.93
CA MET A 64 11.08 1.50 9.27
C MET A 64 11.36 0.51 10.41
N ILE A 65 10.50 0.46 11.42
CA ILE A 65 10.61 -0.49 12.53
C ILE A 65 10.35 -1.91 12.02
N LEU A 66 9.25 -2.14 11.31
CA LEU A 66 8.93 -3.47 10.77
C LEU A 66 10.05 -3.98 9.85
N ASP A 67 10.58 -3.14 8.98
CA ASP A 67 11.72 -3.48 8.12
C ASP A 67 13.00 -3.80 8.92
N ALA A 68 13.24 -3.10 10.03
CA ALA A 68 14.41 -3.33 10.87
C ALA A 68 14.35 -4.69 11.60
N TYR A 69 13.17 -5.17 11.93
CA TYR A 69 12.99 -6.49 12.56
C TYR A 69 12.85 -7.62 11.55
N ASN A 70 12.49 -7.32 10.31
CA ASN A 70 12.44 -8.30 9.24
C ASN A 70 13.84 -8.53 8.64
N SER A 71 14.39 -9.74 8.85
CA SER A 71 15.73 -10.11 8.34
C SER A 71 15.82 -10.14 6.82
N GLN A 72 14.68 -10.33 6.12
CA GLN A 72 14.59 -10.38 4.66
C GLN A 72 14.36 -9.00 4.02
N SER A 73 14.19 -7.94 4.82
CA SER A 73 14.08 -6.58 4.30
C SER A 73 15.41 -6.09 3.74
N ASN A 74 15.33 -5.19 2.76
CA ASN A 74 16.51 -4.58 2.11
C ASN A 74 17.18 -3.47 2.93
N MET A 75 16.83 -3.35 4.23
CA MET A 75 17.39 -2.32 5.09
C MET A 75 18.89 -2.57 5.38
N ALA A 76 19.72 -1.54 5.21
CA ALA A 76 21.15 -1.59 5.50
C ALA A 76 21.41 -1.96 6.98
N ALA A 77 22.43 -2.77 7.24
CA ALA A 77 22.73 -3.30 8.57
C ALA A 77 22.91 -2.21 9.63
N GLY A 78 23.60 -1.11 9.31
CA GLY A 78 23.80 0.02 10.23
C GLY A 78 22.49 0.74 10.59
N GLN A 79 21.60 0.92 9.64
CA GLN A 79 20.28 1.51 9.87
C GLN A 79 19.40 0.57 10.70
N ARG A 80 19.41 -0.73 10.39
CA ARG A 80 18.70 -1.78 11.14
C ARG A 80 19.08 -1.74 12.62
N THR A 81 20.39 -1.78 12.93
CA THR A 81 20.90 -1.71 14.31
C THR A 81 20.44 -0.43 15.01
N ALA A 82 20.53 0.72 14.34
CA ALA A 82 20.12 1.99 14.93
C ALA A 82 18.61 2.04 15.26
N VAL A 83 17.76 1.50 14.40
CA VAL A 83 16.31 1.42 14.64
C VAL A 83 15.98 0.46 15.77
N GLN A 84 16.58 -0.74 15.79
CA GLN A 84 16.37 -1.73 16.85
C GLN A 84 16.81 -1.22 18.23
N GLN A 85 17.92 -0.50 18.30
CA GLN A 85 18.36 0.15 19.55
C GLN A 85 17.38 1.21 20.05
N CYS A 86 16.75 1.97 19.16
CA CYS A 86 15.78 3.00 19.53
C CYS A 86 14.43 2.42 19.93
N TYR A 87 13.97 1.40 19.21
CA TYR A 87 12.67 0.80 19.47
C TYR A 87 12.72 -0.16 20.66
N GLY A 88 13.72 -1.04 20.74
CA GLY A 88 14.03 -1.87 21.91
C GLY A 88 12.95 -2.86 22.33
N ASP A 89 12.09 -3.33 21.42
CA ASP A 89 11.00 -4.24 21.71
C ASP A 89 11.18 -5.58 20.98
N ALA A 90 11.54 -6.62 21.73
CA ALA A 90 11.74 -7.97 21.20
C ALA A 90 10.44 -8.65 20.73
N SER A 91 9.26 -8.11 21.07
CA SER A 91 7.96 -8.61 20.62
C SER A 91 7.53 -8.06 19.25
N CYS A 92 8.35 -7.22 18.61
CA CYS A 92 8.08 -6.72 17.28
C CYS A 92 8.05 -7.89 16.27
N PRO A 93 7.03 -7.95 15.38
CA PRO A 93 6.96 -9.01 14.37
C PRO A 93 8.18 -8.98 13.46
N ASN A 94 8.78 -10.13 13.21
CA ASN A 94 10.06 -10.27 12.49
C ASN A 94 9.92 -10.77 11.04
N SER A 95 8.69 -10.88 10.56
CA SER A 95 8.38 -11.50 9.26
C SER A 95 7.39 -10.70 8.42
N TYR A 96 7.19 -9.41 8.73
CA TYR A 96 6.28 -8.56 7.95
C TYR A 96 7.04 -7.88 6.81
N ALA A 97 6.64 -8.19 5.58
CA ALA A 97 7.01 -7.41 4.41
C ALA A 97 6.23 -6.10 4.39
N THR A 98 6.85 -5.01 3.96
CA THR A 98 6.19 -3.70 3.95
C THR A 98 6.32 -3.01 2.61
N VAL A 99 5.24 -2.38 2.17
CA VAL A 99 5.20 -1.51 0.99
C VAL A 99 4.69 -0.13 1.41
N TYR A 100 5.34 0.93 0.94
CA TYR A 100 4.86 2.30 1.08
C TYR A 100 4.46 2.84 -0.29
N TYR A 101 3.24 3.31 -0.40
CA TYR A 101 2.65 3.84 -1.60
C TYR A 101 2.12 5.25 -1.36
N ASP A 102 2.74 6.24 -2.00
CA ASP A 102 2.26 7.62 -2.05
C ASP A 102 1.26 7.73 -3.21
N ALA A 103 -0.03 7.68 -2.89
CA ALA A 103 -1.06 7.67 -3.91
C ALA A 103 -1.08 8.97 -4.73
N TRP A 104 -0.80 10.10 -4.10
CA TRP A 104 -0.81 11.41 -4.77
C TRP A 104 0.33 11.55 -5.79
N ALA A 105 1.49 10.95 -5.53
CA ALA A 105 2.60 10.94 -6.48
C ALA A 105 2.26 10.19 -7.79
N PHE A 106 1.26 9.31 -7.74
CA PHE A 106 0.86 8.44 -8.86
C PHE A 106 -0.53 8.76 -9.44
N ASP A 107 -1.21 9.80 -9.00
CA ASP A 107 -2.60 10.10 -9.37
C ASP A 107 -2.81 10.52 -10.84
N ASN A 108 -1.72 10.70 -11.60
CA ASN A 108 -1.73 10.94 -13.04
C ASN A 108 -1.59 9.66 -13.88
N HIS A 109 -1.41 8.49 -13.24
CA HIS A 109 -1.29 7.22 -13.95
C HIS A 109 -2.69 6.62 -14.23
N ASP A 110 -2.80 5.94 -15.38
CA ASP A 110 -4.08 5.41 -15.85
C ASP A 110 -4.60 4.25 -14.98
N ASP A 111 -3.72 3.37 -14.49
CA ASP A 111 -4.13 2.25 -13.65
C ASP A 111 -3.40 2.25 -12.30
N PRO A 112 -4.17 2.34 -11.18
CA PRO A 112 -3.60 2.33 -9.83
C PRO A 112 -2.88 1.05 -9.45
N ILE A 113 -3.26 -0.11 -10.02
CA ILE A 113 -2.60 -1.39 -9.72
C ILE A 113 -1.17 -1.38 -10.24
N LEU A 114 -0.94 -0.86 -11.45
CA LEU A 114 0.41 -0.80 -12.03
C LEU A 114 1.36 0.02 -11.15
N SER A 115 0.88 1.14 -10.64
CA SER A 115 1.69 1.99 -9.75
C SER A 115 1.89 1.35 -8.36
N LEU A 116 0.90 0.61 -7.84
CA LEU A 116 1.03 -0.15 -6.60
C LEU A 116 2.02 -1.31 -6.74
N VAL A 117 1.94 -2.08 -7.83
CA VAL A 117 2.91 -3.14 -8.17
C VAL A 117 4.32 -2.56 -8.31
N TYR A 118 4.47 -1.41 -8.96
CA TYR A 118 5.76 -0.71 -9.05
C TYR A 118 6.29 -0.31 -7.67
N ALA A 119 5.46 0.21 -6.79
CA ALA A 119 5.85 0.55 -5.42
C ALA A 119 6.28 -0.69 -4.62
N ALA A 120 5.56 -1.81 -4.80
CA ALA A 120 5.90 -3.08 -4.18
C ALA A 120 7.24 -3.63 -4.70
N LEU A 121 7.49 -3.55 -6.01
CA LEU A 121 8.78 -3.89 -6.60
C LEU A 121 9.92 -3.08 -6.01
N LYS A 122 9.75 -1.76 -5.94
CA LYS A 122 10.76 -0.87 -5.37
C LYS A 122 11.05 -1.17 -3.88
N SER A 123 10.06 -1.64 -3.13
CA SER A 123 10.21 -2.04 -1.73
C SER A 123 10.82 -3.44 -1.59
N GLY A 124 10.49 -4.36 -2.51
CA GLY A 124 10.90 -5.76 -2.48
C GLY A 124 12.24 -6.05 -3.13
N CYS A 125 12.61 -5.31 -4.18
CA CYS A 125 13.86 -5.49 -4.89
C CYS A 125 14.91 -4.50 -4.37
N GLY A 126 15.89 -4.99 -3.60
CA GLY A 126 17.14 -4.27 -3.34
C GLY A 126 18.07 -4.34 -4.56
N GLU A 127 19.26 -3.76 -4.45
CA GLU A 127 20.35 -4.02 -5.39
C GLU A 127 20.78 -5.50 -5.27
N GLU A 128 20.21 -6.37 -6.11
CA GLU A 128 20.58 -7.77 -6.15
C GLU A 128 21.82 -7.96 -7.05
N PRO A 129 22.71 -8.93 -6.71
CA PRO A 129 23.85 -9.24 -7.55
C PRO A 129 23.41 -9.73 -8.95
N GLU A 130 24.08 -9.22 -10.00
CA GLU A 130 23.85 -9.61 -11.38
C GLU A 130 23.83 -11.15 -11.52
N GLY A 131 22.73 -11.68 -12.07
CA GLY A 131 22.62 -13.09 -12.50
C GLY A 131 21.61 -13.97 -11.73
N LYS A 132 20.96 -13.50 -10.65
CA LYS A 132 19.80 -14.20 -10.10
C LYS A 132 18.52 -13.77 -10.81
N LYS A 133 17.76 -14.73 -11.33
CA LYS A 133 16.37 -14.48 -11.75
C LYS A 133 15.58 -14.01 -10.53
N ASN A 134 15.10 -12.78 -10.60
CA ASN A 134 14.29 -12.21 -9.51
C ASN A 134 12.84 -12.60 -9.76
N SER A 135 12.34 -13.60 -9.04
CA SER A 135 10.97 -14.12 -9.16
C SER A 135 9.91 -13.04 -8.90
N ILE A 136 10.22 -12.06 -8.04
CA ILE A 136 9.34 -10.91 -7.80
C ILE A 136 9.21 -10.07 -9.08
N ILE A 137 10.31 -9.82 -9.78
CA ILE A 137 10.28 -9.07 -11.05
C ILE A 137 9.51 -9.84 -12.12
N GLU A 138 9.74 -11.14 -12.27
CA GLU A 138 9.05 -11.98 -13.26
C GLU A 138 7.53 -11.95 -13.04
N THR A 139 7.07 -12.13 -11.80
CA THR A 139 5.64 -12.09 -11.48
C THR A 139 5.03 -10.69 -11.62
N ALA A 140 5.77 -9.64 -11.28
CA ALA A 140 5.32 -8.26 -11.50
C ALA A 140 5.20 -7.91 -12.99
N VAL A 141 6.16 -8.33 -13.82
CA VAL A 141 6.09 -8.15 -15.29
C VAL A 141 4.84 -8.84 -15.84
N ARG A 142 4.53 -10.04 -15.36
CA ARG A 142 3.31 -10.75 -15.76
C ARG A 142 2.05 -9.97 -15.41
N VAL A 143 1.95 -9.38 -14.20
CA VAL A 143 0.83 -8.51 -13.83
C VAL A 143 0.72 -7.32 -14.80
N ILE A 144 1.83 -6.67 -15.11
CA ILE A 144 1.87 -5.52 -16.02
C ILE A 144 1.40 -5.93 -17.43
N ASP A 145 1.86 -7.07 -17.94
CA ASP A 145 1.51 -7.55 -19.28
C ASP A 145 0.02 -7.90 -19.38
N VAL A 146 -0.53 -8.56 -18.36
CA VAL A 146 -1.97 -8.91 -18.32
C VAL A 146 -2.82 -7.65 -18.26
N ILE A 147 -2.48 -6.67 -17.40
CA ILE A 147 -3.24 -5.41 -17.30
C ILE A 147 -3.16 -4.59 -18.58
N LYS A 148 -1.97 -4.46 -19.19
CA LYS A 148 -1.81 -3.72 -20.46
C LYS A 148 -2.49 -4.40 -21.64
N GLY A 149 -2.60 -5.73 -21.62
CA GLY A 149 -3.36 -6.51 -22.62
C GLY A 149 -4.88 -6.36 -22.46
N THR A 150 -5.36 -5.74 -21.39
CA THR A 150 -6.78 -5.57 -21.09
C THR A 150 -7.26 -4.18 -21.53
N ASN A 151 -8.05 -4.10 -22.60
CA ASN A 151 -8.61 -2.84 -23.08
C ASN A 151 -9.98 -2.61 -22.43
N LEU A 152 -10.01 -1.86 -21.32
CA LEU A 152 -11.23 -1.55 -20.56
C LEU A 152 -12.32 -0.84 -21.41
N ALA A 153 -11.94 -0.10 -22.45
CA ALA A 153 -12.88 0.54 -23.36
C ALA A 153 -13.62 -0.50 -24.23
N GLU A 154 -12.95 -1.58 -24.64
CA GLU A 154 -13.60 -2.69 -25.38
C GLU A 154 -14.58 -3.45 -24.49
N ILE A 155 -14.29 -3.55 -23.19
CA ILE A 155 -15.18 -4.13 -22.18
C ILE A 155 -16.49 -3.37 -22.12
N TYR A 156 -16.42 -2.06 -21.96
CA TYR A 156 -17.60 -1.20 -21.88
C TYR A 156 -18.46 -1.26 -23.15
N GLU A 157 -17.84 -1.23 -24.33
CA GLU A 157 -18.54 -1.34 -25.62
C GLU A 157 -19.17 -2.72 -25.84
N ALA A 158 -18.53 -3.80 -25.40
CA ALA A 158 -19.07 -5.16 -25.50
C ALA A 158 -20.31 -5.33 -24.58
N PHE A 159 -20.28 -4.73 -23.40
CA PHE A 159 -21.43 -4.71 -22.48
C PHE A 159 -22.62 -3.94 -23.09
N LYS A 160 -22.34 -2.76 -23.66
CA LYS A 160 -23.34 -1.91 -24.29
C LYS A 160 -23.97 -2.55 -25.53
N ASN A 161 -23.19 -3.33 -26.28
CA ASN A 161 -23.63 -3.94 -27.55
C ASN A 161 -24.14 -5.39 -27.40
N HIS A 162 -24.34 -5.91 -26.17
CA HIS A 162 -24.87 -7.26 -25.89
C HIS A 162 -24.11 -8.38 -26.65
N GLN A 163 -22.78 -8.37 -26.62
CA GLN A 163 -21.95 -9.38 -27.27
C GLN A 163 -21.45 -10.44 -26.27
N PRO A 164 -22.17 -11.57 -26.06
CA PRO A 164 -21.85 -12.53 -25.00
C PRO A 164 -20.48 -13.19 -25.13
N GLU A 165 -19.99 -13.43 -26.34
CA GLU A 165 -18.67 -14.02 -26.59
C GLU A 165 -17.52 -13.11 -26.13
N LYS A 166 -17.69 -11.79 -26.29
CA LYS A 166 -16.72 -10.80 -25.81
C LYS A 166 -16.78 -10.67 -24.26
N LEU A 167 -17.98 -10.77 -23.68
CA LEU A 167 -18.15 -10.76 -22.21
C LEU A 167 -17.44 -11.93 -21.54
N THR A 168 -17.50 -13.13 -22.15
CA THR A 168 -16.79 -14.30 -21.61
C THR A 168 -15.27 -14.09 -21.61
N ALA A 169 -14.71 -13.60 -22.73
CA ALA A 169 -13.30 -13.30 -22.86
C ALA A 169 -12.81 -12.23 -21.85
N GLU A 170 -13.71 -11.35 -21.42
CA GLU A 170 -13.42 -10.28 -20.47
C GLU A 170 -13.49 -10.73 -19.03
N ILE A 171 -14.41 -11.65 -18.70
CA ILE A 171 -14.45 -12.32 -17.39
C ILE A 171 -13.17 -13.12 -17.21
N GLU A 172 -12.74 -13.87 -18.22
CA GLU A 172 -11.48 -14.60 -18.23
C GLU A 172 -10.28 -13.67 -17.99
N LYS A 173 -10.22 -12.53 -18.68
CA LYS A 173 -9.16 -11.52 -18.46
C LYS A 173 -9.17 -10.96 -17.03
N THR A 174 -10.34 -10.76 -16.44
CA THR A 174 -10.43 -10.29 -15.04
C THR A 174 -9.91 -11.33 -14.06
N GLU A 175 -10.17 -12.62 -14.31
CA GLU A 175 -9.62 -13.73 -13.53
C GLU A 175 -8.10 -13.84 -13.73
N ASP A 176 -7.60 -13.69 -14.96
CA ASP A 176 -6.16 -13.65 -15.25
C ASP A 176 -5.44 -12.53 -14.49
N ILE A 177 -6.07 -11.35 -14.35
CA ILE A 177 -5.53 -10.26 -13.54
C ILE A 177 -5.46 -10.67 -12.06
N LYS A 178 -6.52 -11.25 -11.51
CA LYS A 178 -6.54 -11.71 -10.11
C LYS A 178 -5.48 -12.76 -9.85
N ASP A 179 -5.37 -13.74 -10.72
CA ASP A 179 -4.40 -14.83 -10.59
C ASP A 179 -2.96 -14.32 -10.70
N SER A 180 -2.70 -13.39 -11.60
CA SER A 180 -1.37 -12.78 -11.74
C SER A 180 -1.00 -11.92 -10.53
N ILE A 181 -1.94 -11.16 -9.96
CA ILE A 181 -1.73 -10.39 -8.73
C ILE A 181 -1.51 -11.34 -7.54
N ARG A 182 -2.31 -12.41 -7.43
CA ARG A 182 -2.13 -13.42 -6.36
C ARG A 182 -0.75 -14.06 -6.45
N ALA A 183 -0.31 -14.48 -7.62
CA ALA A 183 1.02 -15.03 -7.84
C ALA A 183 2.14 -14.05 -7.47
N PHE A 184 1.97 -12.76 -7.78
CA PHE A 184 2.90 -11.72 -7.37
C PHE A 184 2.95 -11.54 -5.86
N ILE A 185 1.80 -11.52 -5.17
CA ILE A 185 1.70 -11.41 -3.72
C ILE A 185 2.32 -12.64 -3.05
N ASP A 186 2.02 -13.85 -3.55
CA ASP A 186 2.60 -15.11 -3.05
C ASP A 186 4.13 -15.07 -3.11
N THR A 187 4.67 -14.65 -4.24
CA THR A 187 6.12 -14.53 -4.43
C THR A 187 6.72 -13.47 -3.48
N LEU A 188 6.07 -12.32 -3.35
CA LEU A 188 6.54 -11.26 -2.46
C LEU A 188 6.55 -11.70 -0.99
N ILE A 189 5.48 -12.36 -0.54
CA ILE A 189 5.37 -12.89 0.82
C ILE A 189 6.40 -14.00 1.04
N GLN A 190 6.55 -14.93 0.10
CA GLN A 190 7.48 -16.04 0.21
C GLN A 190 8.93 -15.59 0.32
N GLU A 191 9.31 -14.52 -0.38
CA GLU A 191 10.68 -14.02 -0.39
C GLU A 191 10.98 -12.96 0.69
N LYS A 192 9.96 -12.22 1.13
CA LYS A 192 10.16 -11.06 2.02
C LYS A 192 9.49 -11.17 3.38
N GLY A 193 8.71 -12.21 3.64
CA GLY A 193 8.08 -12.38 4.93
C GLY A 193 6.91 -13.36 4.88
N ASN A 194 6.10 -13.43 5.91
CA ASN A 194 4.88 -14.25 5.95
C ASN A 194 3.58 -13.41 5.89
N ARG A 195 3.69 -12.10 5.98
CA ARG A 195 2.58 -11.15 5.91
C ARG A 195 3.03 -9.87 5.21
N LEU A 196 2.11 -9.25 4.46
CA LEU A 196 2.35 -8.02 3.71
C LEU A 196 1.53 -6.87 4.30
N ILE A 197 2.22 -5.78 4.67
CA ILE A 197 1.56 -4.54 5.09
C ILE A 197 1.78 -3.47 4.03
N ILE A 198 0.70 -2.97 3.47
CA ILE A 198 0.71 -1.94 2.44
C ILE A 198 0.22 -0.63 3.05
N PHE A 199 1.12 0.33 3.19
CA PHE A 199 0.80 1.68 3.62
C PHE A 199 0.44 2.54 2.41
N ILE A 200 -0.79 3.04 2.37
CA ILE A 200 -1.30 3.96 1.34
C ILE A 200 -1.43 5.34 1.96
N ASP A 201 -0.61 6.27 1.51
CA ASP A 201 -0.58 7.64 2.02
C ASP A 201 -1.12 8.63 0.99
N GLU A 202 -1.65 9.77 1.45
CA GLU A 202 -2.10 10.92 0.66
C GLU A 202 -3.24 10.61 -0.34
N LEU A 203 -4.06 9.55 -0.13
CA LEU A 203 -5.17 9.19 -1.01
C LEU A 203 -6.26 10.30 -1.04
N ASP A 204 -6.44 11.00 0.07
CA ASP A 204 -7.37 12.13 0.21
C ASP A 204 -6.98 13.38 -0.60
N ARG A 205 -5.78 13.39 -1.19
CA ARG A 205 -5.30 14.45 -2.09
C ARG A 205 -5.41 14.11 -3.57
N CYS A 206 -5.69 12.87 -3.89
CA CYS A 206 -5.78 12.40 -5.27
C CYS A 206 -7.00 12.97 -6.00
N LYS A 207 -6.93 12.94 -7.33
CA LYS A 207 -8.10 13.16 -8.18
C LYS A 207 -9.21 12.17 -7.79
N PRO A 208 -10.48 12.60 -7.77
CA PRO A 208 -11.59 11.75 -7.32
C PRO A 208 -11.69 10.41 -8.06
N ASP A 209 -11.54 10.43 -9.38
CA ASP A 209 -11.58 9.22 -10.21
C ASP A 209 -10.46 8.23 -9.89
N TYR A 210 -9.24 8.74 -9.62
CA TYR A 210 -8.11 7.91 -9.23
C TYR A 210 -8.32 7.29 -7.85
N ALA A 211 -8.74 8.08 -6.87
CA ALA A 211 -8.96 7.62 -5.51
C ALA A 211 -10.02 6.49 -5.46
N ILE A 212 -11.13 6.67 -6.18
CA ILE A 212 -12.20 5.65 -6.27
C ILE A 212 -11.68 4.39 -6.96
N ARG A 213 -11.00 4.52 -8.11
CA ARG A 213 -10.42 3.36 -8.81
C ARG A 213 -9.43 2.60 -7.93
N LEU A 214 -8.58 3.29 -7.17
CA LEU A 214 -7.63 2.62 -6.28
C LEU A 214 -8.36 1.82 -5.20
N LEU A 215 -9.35 2.41 -4.52
CA LEU A 215 -10.16 1.71 -3.52
C LEU A 215 -10.84 0.47 -4.10
N GLU A 216 -11.56 0.63 -5.21
CA GLU A 216 -12.27 -0.49 -5.86
C GLU A 216 -11.30 -1.60 -6.32
N ARG A 217 -10.15 -1.23 -6.89
CA ARG A 217 -9.14 -2.19 -7.32
C ARG A 217 -8.55 -2.97 -6.15
N ILE A 218 -8.26 -2.29 -5.03
CA ILE A 218 -7.79 -2.96 -3.81
C ILE A 218 -8.81 -4.00 -3.36
N LYS A 219 -10.08 -3.61 -3.25
CA LYS A 219 -11.15 -4.51 -2.80
C LYS A 219 -11.36 -5.70 -3.72
N HIS A 220 -11.22 -5.52 -5.03
CA HIS A 220 -11.52 -6.57 -6.00
C HIS A 220 -10.36 -7.52 -6.27
N TYR A 221 -9.12 -7.06 -6.11
CA TYR A 221 -7.94 -7.82 -6.53
C TYR A 221 -7.01 -8.25 -5.41
N PHE A 222 -7.13 -7.67 -4.21
CA PHE A 222 -6.26 -7.96 -3.07
C PHE A 222 -7.03 -8.59 -1.90
N ASP A 223 -7.89 -9.56 -2.22
CA ASP A 223 -8.63 -10.34 -1.24
C ASP A 223 -7.75 -11.52 -0.74
N ASP A 224 -6.83 -11.21 0.18
CA ASP A 224 -5.90 -12.17 0.76
C ASP A 224 -5.69 -11.84 2.24
N GLU A 225 -5.96 -12.80 3.12
CA GLU A 225 -5.87 -12.65 4.59
C GLU A 225 -4.45 -12.31 5.09
N ARG A 226 -3.43 -12.54 4.26
CA ARG A 226 -2.03 -12.20 4.57
C ARG A 226 -1.70 -10.74 4.31
N ILE A 227 -2.64 -9.94 3.77
CA ILE A 227 -2.44 -8.53 3.45
C ILE A 227 -3.19 -7.66 4.46
N THR A 228 -2.53 -6.62 4.94
CA THR A 228 -3.15 -5.54 5.70
C THR A 228 -2.92 -4.22 4.99
N PHE A 229 -3.99 -3.51 4.66
CA PHE A 229 -3.91 -2.16 4.13
C PHE A 229 -4.01 -1.14 5.27
N VAL A 230 -3.09 -0.18 5.27
CA VAL A 230 -3.09 0.95 6.21
C VAL A 230 -3.21 2.24 5.41
N PHE A 231 -4.40 2.83 5.41
CA PHE A 231 -4.67 4.11 4.77
C PHE A 231 -4.34 5.27 5.71
N SER A 232 -3.37 6.08 5.34
CA SER A 232 -2.97 7.29 6.05
C SER A 232 -3.65 8.50 5.38
N VAL A 233 -4.80 8.90 5.89
CA VAL A 233 -5.71 9.82 5.21
C VAL A 233 -6.35 10.83 6.16
N ASN A 234 -6.90 11.91 5.60
CA ASN A 234 -7.95 12.69 6.23
C ASN A 234 -9.30 12.16 5.75
N LEU A 235 -10.00 11.40 6.59
CA LEU A 235 -11.28 10.76 6.22
C LEU A 235 -12.34 11.77 5.79
N THR A 236 -12.37 12.95 6.40
CA THR A 236 -13.31 14.00 5.99
C THR A 236 -13.04 14.46 4.55
N GLN A 237 -11.77 14.65 4.20
CA GLN A 237 -11.40 15.03 2.83
C GLN A 237 -11.66 13.87 1.84
N LEU A 238 -11.36 12.63 2.23
CA LEU A 238 -11.64 11.47 1.40
C LEU A 238 -13.15 11.29 1.15
N GLN A 239 -14.02 11.57 2.15
CA GLN A 239 -15.46 11.61 1.95
C GLN A 239 -15.89 12.67 0.93
N TRP A 240 -15.26 13.85 0.95
CA TRP A 240 -15.50 14.88 -0.07
C TRP A 240 -15.04 14.41 -1.46
N THR A 241 -13.92 13.73 -1.54
CA THR A 241 -13.42 13.13 -2.79
C THR A 241 -14.42 12.13 -3.36
N VAL A 242 -14.95 11.24 -2.52
CA VAL A 242 -16.00 10.27 -2.91
C VAL A 242 -17.27 10.98 -3.39
N LYS A 243 -17.74 11.99 -2.66
CA LYS A 243 -18.91 12.79 -3.07
C LYS A 243 -18.69 13.58 -4.36
N SER A 244 -17.47 14.01 -4.63
CA SER A 244 -17.14 14.70 -5.89
C SER A 244 -17.24 13.76 -7.08
N TYR A 245 -17.03 12.47 -6.90
CA TYR A 245 -17.15 11.46 -7.94
C TYR A 245 -18.60 10.99 -8.17
N TYR A 246 -19.31 10.62 -7.09
CA TYR A 246 -20.65 10.03 -7.17
C TYR A 246 -21.80 11.05 -7.04
N GLY A 247 -21.51 12.28 -6.62
CA GLY A 247 -22.47 13.35 -6.36
C GLY A 247 -22.72 13.60 -4.88
N ASN A 248 -23.17 14.82 -4.55
CA ASN A 248 -23.27 15.31 -3.17
C ASN A 248 -24.24 14.53 -2.27
N SER A 249 -25.25 13.85 -2.84
CA SER A 249 -26.22 13.04 -2.10
C SER A 249 -25.76 11.62 -1.79
N PHE A 250 -24.56 11.23 -2.28
CA PHE A 250 -24.02 9.89 -2.09
C PHE A 250 -23.56 9.67 -0.64
N ASP A 251 -23.88 8.50 -0.08
CA ASP A 251 -23.40 8.10 1.25
C ASP A 251 -21.91 7.69 1.20
N ALA A 252 -21.04 8.68 1.26
CA ALA A 252 -19.61 8.46 1.24
C ALA A 252 -19.09 7.76 2.52
N THR A 253 -19.76 7.92 3.66
CA THR A 253 -19.38 7.25 4.90
C THR A 253 -19.63 5.75 4.79
N GLY A 254 -20.86 5.36 4.48
CA GLY A 254 -21.22 3.95 4.30
C GLY A 254 -20.46 3.28 3.14
N TYR A 255 -20.01 4.05 2.14
CA TYR A 255 -19.13 3.55 1.08
C TYR A 255 -17.73 3.21 1.62
N LEU A 256 -17.11 4.13 2.38
CA LEU A 256 -15.77 3.93 2.93
C LEU A 256 -15.71 2.86 4.03
N GLU A 257 -16.80 2.63 4.75
CA GLU A 257 -16.92 1.55 5.74
C GLU A 257 -16.88 0.13 5.13
N LYS A 258 -16.99 0.02 3.80
CA LYS A 258 -16.88 -1.27 3.11
C LYS A 258 -15.44 -1.69 2.82
N PHE A 259 -14.48 -0.82 3.08
CA PHE A 259 -13.05 -1.06 2.93
C PHE A 259 -12.39 -1.22 4.30
#